data_f9c02d2800eefedcb8ddd84dc9d2f089
#
_entry.id   f9c02d2800eefedcb8ddd84dc9d2f089
#
_cell.length_a   1.000
_cell.length_b   1.000
_cell.length_c   1.000
_cell.angle_alpha   90.00
_cell.angle_beta   90.00
_cell.angle_gamma   90.00
#
_symmetry.space_group_name_H-M   'P 1'
#
loop_
_entity.id
_entity.type
_entity.pdbx_description
1 polymer ?
#
loop_
_entity_poly.entity_id
_entity_poly.type
_entity_poly.pdbx_seq_one_letter_code
_entity_poly.pdbx_strand_id
1 'polypeptide(L)'
;MTTPEWDIYVVDEVSEWIDALDDATHERVVQALDALAEGGPSLGRPLVDRIAHSTIANLKELRPGTVRILFVFDPWRSSILLVAGDKAGQWTSWYEEAIPLAEQRYETYLKERAQEEGDQ
;
A
#
# COMPACT_ATOMS: atom_id res chain seq x y z
N MET A 1 0.68 0.84 28.44
CA MET A 1 -0.24 0.08 27.58
C MET A 1 -0.01 0.48 26.13
N THR A 2 0.38 -0.45 25.30
CA THR A 2 0.65 -0.15 23.89
C THR A 2 -0.64 -0.19 23.09
N THR A 3 -0.86 0.83 22.25
CA THR A 3 -1.96 0.84 21.31
C THR A 3 -1.70 -0.25 20.24
N PRO A 4 -2.68 -1.09 19.90
CA PRO A 4 -2.47 -2.08 18.85
C PRO A 4 -2.11 -1.40 17.52
N GLU A 5 -1.02 -1.81 16.93
CA GLU A 5 -0.61 -1.31 15.63
C GLU A 5 -1.33 -2.08 14.52
N TRP A 6 -1.42 -1.45 13.36
CA TRP A 6 -1.91 -2.10 12.15
C TRP A 6 -0.79 -2.91 11.52
N ASP A 7 -1.05 -4.16 11.22
CA ASP A 7 -0.09 -4.98 10.48
C ASP A 7 0.09 -4.44 9.08
N ILE A 8 1.29 -4.59 8.54
CA ILE A 8 1.57 -4.21 7.17
C ILE A 8 1.96 -5.45 6.39
N TYR A 9 1.17 -5.78 5.38
CA TYR A 9 1.46 -6.86 4.45
C TYR A 9 1.97 -6.26 3.15
N VAL A 10 3.11 -6.73 2.69
CA VAL A 10 3.75 -6.20 1.46
C VAL A 10 3.82 -7.34 0.44
N VAL A 11 3.18 -7.16 -0.72
CA VAL A 11 3.31 -8.15 -1.79
C VAL A 11 4.77 -8.18 -2.26
N ASP A 12 5.21 -9.33 -2.77
CA ASP A 12 6.63 -9.55 -3.09
C ASP A 12 7.19 -8.50 -4.04
N GLU A 13 6.41 -8.11 -5.05
CA GLU A 13 6.85 -7.14 -6.05
C GLU A 13 7.10 -5.76 -5.42
N VAL A 14 6.28 -5.37 -4.46
CA VAL A 14 6.48 -4.10 -3.74
C VAL A 14 7.68 -4.19 -2.81
N SER A 15 7.83 -5.32 -2.12
CA SER A 15 8.98 -5.55 -1.24
C SER A 15 10.31 -5.45 -2.01
N GLU A 16 10.37 -6.09 -3.16
CA GLU A 16 11.56 -6.03 -4.02
C GLU A 16 11.84 -4.60 -4.50
N TRP A 17 10.77 -3.88 -4.87
CA TRP A 17 10.90 -2.50 -5.32
C TRP A 17 11.46 -1.60 -4.21
N ILE A 18 10.96 -1.74 -2.99
CA ILE A 18 11.42 -0.96 -1.84
C ILE A 18 12.89 -1.28 -1.53
N ASP A 19 13.27 -2.56 -1.57
CA ASP A 19 14.63 -2.99 -1.27
C ASP A 19 15.65 -2.45 -2.28
N ALA A 20 15.22 -2.14 -3.50
CA ALA A 20 16.08 -1.61 -4.54
C ALA A 20 16.27 -0.09 -4.49
N LEU A 21 15.59 0.60 -3.59
CA LEU A 21 15.70 2.07 -3.48
C LEU A 21 17.05 2.50 -2.92
N ASP A 22 17.46 3.73 -3.27
CA ASP A 22 18.61 4.37 -2.62
C ASP A 22 18.29 4.60 -1.12
N ASP A 23 19.35 4.78 -0.33
CA ASP A 23 19.22 4.86 1.14
C ASP A 23 18.28 5.96 1.60
N ALA A 24 18.37 7.15 1.00
CA ALA A 24 17.56 8.29 1.41
C ALA A 24 16.08 8.07 1.12
N THR A 25 15.76 7.54 -0.05
CA THR A 25 14.37 7.24 -0.44
C THR A 25 13.82 6.08 0.38
N HIS A 26 14.65 5.06 0.59
CA HIS A 26 14.27 3.92 1.43
C HIS A 26 13.88 4.37 2.83
N GLU A 27 14.68 5.26 3.44
CA GLU A 27 14.39 5.78 4.77
C GLU A 27 13.05 6.53 4.81
N ARG A 28 12.76 7.34 3.78
CA ARG A 28 11.47 8.04 3.69
C ARG A 28 10.30 7.07 3.62
N VAL A 29 10.46 5.99 2.87
CA VAL A 29 9.42 4.96 2.76
C VAL A 29 9.22 4.28 4.11
N VAL A 30 10.31 3.90 4.80
CA VAL A 30 10.22 3.27 6.11
C VAL A 30 9.49 4.18 7.11
N GLN A 31 9.81 5.47 7.14
CA GLN A 31 9.14 6.42 8.01
C GLN A 31 7.65 6.51 7.71
N ALA A 32 7.27 6.49 6.43
CA ALA A 32 5.87 6.51 6.04
C ALA A 32 5.14 5.23 6.45
N LEU A 33 5.81 4.08 6.34
CA LEU A 33 5.24 2.80 6.79
C LEU A 33 5.07 2.75 8.30
N ASP A 34 6.01 3.31 9.05
CA ASP A 34 5.88 3.42 10.51
C ASP A 34 4.66 4.28 10.88
N ALA A 35 4.48 5.40 10.20
CA ALA A 35 3.31 6.26 10.41
C ALA A 35 2.01 5.52 10.09
N LEU A 36 2.02 4.71 9.02
CA LEU A 36 0.85 3.92 8.63
C LEU A 36 0.52 2.85 9.67
N ALA A 37 1.54 2.19 10.21
CA ALA A 37 1.35 1.18 11.26
C ALA A 37 0.75 1.78 12.53
N GLU A 38 1.18 2.99 12.91
CA GLU A 38 0.67 3.66 14.10
C GLU A 38 -0.72 4.25 13.88
N GLY A 39 -0.93 4.95 12.76
CA GLY A 39 -2.14 5.72 12.52
C GLY A 39 -3.26 4.94 11.87
N GLY A 40 -2.93 3.94 11.07
CA GLY A 40 -3.93 3.15 10.34
C GLY A 40 -4.91 4.03 9.57
N PRO A 41 -6.21 3.72 9.59
CA PRO A 41 -7.20 4.48 8.83
C PRO A 41 -7.36 5.95 9.23
N SER A 42 -6.86 6.35 10.39
CA SER A 42 -6.91 7.75 10.82
C SER A 42 -5.88 8.63 10.11
N LEU A 43 -4.89 8.00 9.46
CA LEU A 43 -3.85 8.72 8.74
C LEU A 43 -4.42 9.33 7.46
N GLY A 44 -4.22 10.63 7.25
CA GLY A 44 -4.78 11.35 6.13
C GLY A 44 -3.77 12.22 5.42
N ARG A 45 -4.27 13.21 4.68
CA ARG A 45 -3.43 14.15 3.95
C ARG A 45 -2.46 14.88 4.85
N PRO A 46 -1.26 15.21 4.36
CA PRO A 46 -0.79 15.00 3.00
C PRO A 46 -0.20 13.62 2.72
N LEU A 47 0.07 12.80 3.74
CA LEU A 47 0.78 11.53 3.58
C LEU A 47 -0.08 10.45 2.93
N VAL A 48 -1.38 10.41 3.20
CA VAL A 48 -2.31 9.43 2.65
C VAL A 48 -3.47 10.15 1.96
N ASP A 49 -3.85 9.70 0.78
CA ASP A 49 -5.02 10.20 0.07
C ASP A 49 -5.80 9.03 -0.55
N ARG A 50 -7.02 9.31 -0.97
CA ARG A 50 -7.90 8.31 -1.58
C ARG A 50 -7.65 8.24 -3.08
N ILE A 51 -7.84 7.05 -3.64
CA ILE A 51 -7.77 6.83 -5.08
C ILE A 51 -9.21 6.67 -5.61
N ALA A 52 -9.56 7.52 -6.57
CA ALA A 52 -10.85 7.42 -7.27
C ALA A 52 -10.73 6.45 -8.45
N HIS A 53 -11.88 6.05 -9.00
CA HIS A 53 -11.97 5.25 -10.23
C HIS A 53 -11.38 3.84 -10.13
N SER A 54 -11.38 3.25 -8.93
CA SER A 54 -10.96 1.87 -8.73
C SER A 54 -12.16 1.01 -8.37
N THR A 55 -12.12 -0.28 -8.77
CA THR A 55 -13.09 -1.26 -8.31
C THR A 55 -12.93 -1.58 -6.82
N ILE A 56 -11.75 -1.27 -6.26
CA ILE A 56 -11.53 -1.34 -4.81
C ILE A 56 -12.11 -0.09 -4.18
N ALA A 57 -13.17 -0.25 -3.38
CA ALA A 57 -13.92 0.88 -2.83
C ALA A 57 -13.09 1.84 -1.98
N ASN A 58 -12.07 1.32 -1.29
CA ASN A 58 -11.27 2.11 -0.35
C ASN A 58 -9.78 2.08 -0.68
N LEU A 59 -9.45 2.03 -1.97
CA LEU A 59 -8.06 2.10 -2.39
C LEU A 59 -7.48 3.47 -2.03
N LYS A 60 -6.30 3.45 -1.43
CA LYS A 60 -5.60 4.65 -0.96
C LYS A 60 -4.18 4.67 -1.50
N GLU A 61 -3.54 5.83 -1.41
CA GLU A 61 -2.13 5.94 -1.73
C GLU A 61 -1.35 6.57 -0.57
N LEU A 62 -0.18 6.04 -0.34
CA LEU A 62 0.80 6.57 0.60
C LEU A 62 1.80 7.40 -0.22
N ARG A 63 2.19 8.56 0.30
CA ARG A 63 2.93 9.59 -0.47
C ARG A 63 4.25 10.01 0.18
N PRO A 64 5.25 9.13 0.30
CA PRO A 64 6.57 9.57 0.77
C PRO A 64 7.34 10.24 -0.36
N GLY A 65 7.40 11.59 -0.34
CA GLY A 65 8.04 12.35 -1.42
C GLY A 65 7.32 12.16 -2.76
N THR A 66 8.07 11.80 -3.81
CA THR A 66 7.51 11.48 -5.12
C THR A 66 7.11 10.01 -5.27
N VAL A 67 7.44 9.18 -4.30
CA VAL A 67 7.04 7.77 -4.28
C VAL A 67 5.53 7.68 -4.02
N ARG A 68 4.89 6.72 -4.68
CA ARG A 68 3.48 6.41 -4.44
C ARG A 68 3.33 4.93 -4.22
N ILE A 69 2.61 4.57 -3.14
CA ILE A 69 2.32 3.17 -2.80
C ILE A 69 0.81 3.04 -2.68
N LEU A 70 0.21 2.25 -3.57
CA LEU A 70 -1.21 1.98 -3.52
C LEU A 70 -1.46 0.88 -2.52
N PHE A 71 -2.40 1.09 -1.61
CA PHE A 71 -2.69 0.15 -0.54
C PHE A 71 -4.17 0.19 -0.16
N VAL A 72 -4.59 -0.83 0.59
CA VAL A 72 -5.94 -0.93 1.11
C VAL A 72 -5.89 -1.50 2.53
N PHE A 73 -6.84 -1.09 3.37
CA PHE A 73 -7.02 -1.72 4.69
C PHE A 73 -7.96 -2.91 4.54
N ASP A 74 -7.54 -4.07 5.03
CA ASP A 74 -8.37 -5.26 4.99
C ASP A 74 -9.21 -5.40 6.27
N PRO A 75 -10.19 -6.34 6.28
CA PRO A 75 -11.02 -6.55 7.48
C PRO A 75 -10.26 -7.12 8.68
N TRP A 76 -9.05 -7.62 8.48
CA TRP A 76 -8.25 -8.26 9.54
C TRP A 76 -7.22 -7.32 10.14
N ARG A 77 -7.41 -6.03 9.95
CA ARG A 77 -6.58 -4.99 10.55
C ARG A 77 -5.16 -4.92 9.97
N SER A 78 -5.04 -5.19 8.68
CA SER A 78 -3.78 -5.07 7.95
C SER A 78 -3.88 -4.02 6.86
N SER A 79 -2.74 -3.39 6.56
CA SER A 79 -2.59 -2.55 5.38
C SER A 79 -1.88 -3.38 4.32
N ILE A 80 -2.51 -3.54 3.17
CA ILE A 80 -1.98 -4.38 2.08
C ILE A 80 -1.36 -3.46 1.04
N LEU A 81 -0.04 -3.47 0.93
CA LEU A 81 0.70 -2.67 -0.05
C LEU A 81 0.73 -3.43 -1.37
N LEU A 82 0.11 -2.87 -2.39
CA LEU A 82 -0.20 -3.57 -3.64
C LEU A 82 0.69 -3.17 -4.81
N VAL A 83 1.00 -1.88 -4.95
CA VAL A 83 1.82 -1.36 -6.05
C VAL A 83 2.63 -0.20 -5.53
N ALA A 84 3.90 -0.13 -5.92
CA ALA A 84 4.75 1.00 -5.58
C ALA A 84 5.45 1.52 -6.83
N GLY A 85 5.74 2.80 -6.86
CA GLY A 85 6.47 3.42 -7.94
C GLY A 85 6.81 4.87 -7.63
N ASP A 86 7.69 5.44 -8.45
CA ASP A 86 8.05 6.84 -8.38
C ASP A 86 7.37 7.54 -9.55
N LYS A 87 6.42 8.42 -9.27
CA LYS A 87 5.65 9.08 -10.33
C LYS A 87 6.26 10.39 -10.81
N ALA A 88 7.47 10.73 -10.39
CA ALA A 88 8.15 11.93 -10.84
C ALA A 88 8.14 12.04 -12.36
N GLY A 89 7.53 13.09 -12.91
CA GLY A 89 7.42 13.31 -14.34
C GLY A 89 6.38 12.47 -15.08
N GLN A 90 5.62 11.63 -14.39
CA GLN A 90 4.64 10.72 -15.02
C GLN A 90 3.32 10.68 -14.27
N TRP A 91 2.72 11.83 -14.02
CA TRP A 91 1.57 11.95 -13.12
C TRP A 91 0.36 11.10 -13.50
N THR A 92 -0.10 11.17 -14.74
CA THR A 92 -1.32 10.51 -15.16
C THR A 92 -1.08 9.08 -15.60
N SER A 93 -0.03 8.85 -16.40
CA SER A 93 0.22 7.54 -16.99
C SER A 93 0.57 6.49 -15.94
N TRP A 94 1.22 6.88 -14.85
CA TRP A 94 1.54 5.94 -13.79
C TRP A 94 0.26 5.30 -13.20
N TYR A 95 -0.74 6.12 -12.91
CA TYR A 95 -1.99 5.63 -12.31
C TYR A 95 -2.79 4.74 -13.27
N GLU A 96 -2.72 4.98 -14.56
CA GLU A 96 -3.42 4.17 -15.56
C GLU A 96 -2.98 2.71 -15.53
N GLU A 97 -1.71 2.47 -15.22
CA GLU A 97 -1.17 1.11 -15.08
C GLU A 97 -1.26 0.60 -13.65
N ALA A 98 -1.02 1.46 -12.67
CA ALA A 98 -0.92 1.05 -11.27
C ALA A 98 -2.27 0.62 -10.69
N ILE A 99 -3.35 1.33 -11.02
CA ILE A 99 -4.65 1.02 -10.43
C ILE A 99 -5.15 -0.37 -10.85
N PRO A 100 -5.17 -0.75 -12.15
CA PRO A 100 -5.55 -2.11 -12.51
C PRO A 100 -4.65 -3.18 -11.90
N LEU A 101 -3.36 -2.89 -11.77
CA LEU A 101 -2.42 -3.83 -11.16
C LEU A 101 -2.72 -4.02 -9.67
N ALA A 102 -3.04 -2.94 -8.97
CA ALA A 102 -3.45 -3.02 -7.56
C ALA A 102 -4.71 -3.87 -7.39
N GLU A 103 -5.68 -3.67 -8.29
CA GLU A 103 -6.93 -4.44 -8.26
C GLU A 103 -6.67 -5.93 -8.43
N GLN A 104 -5.80 -6.31 -9.38
CA GLN A 104 -5.44 -7.69 -9.62
C GLN A 104 -4.73 -8.31 -8.43
N ARG A 105 -3.77 -7.60 -7.86
CA ARG A 105 -2.99 -8.10 -6.72
C ARG A 105 -3.84 -8.23 -5.46
N TYR A 106 -4.79 -7.32 -5.26
CA TYR A 106 -5.70 -7.45 -4.12
C TYR A 106 -6.63 -8.65 -4.28
N GLU A 107 -7.13 -8.89 -5.48
CA GLU A 107 -7.93 -10.08 -5.75
C GLU A 107 -7.16 -11.36 -5.43
N THR A 108 -5.90 -11.43 -5.86
CA THR A 108 -5.03 -12.57 -5.56
C THR A 108 -4.83 -12.75 -4.06
N TYR A 109 -4.58 -11.64 -3.35
CA TYR A 109 -4.42 -11.65 -1.90
C TYR A 109 -5.68 -12.21 -1.20
N LEU A 110 -6.84 -11.76 -1.61
CA LEU A 110 -8.11 -12.21 -1.00
C LEU A 110 -8.35 -13.69 -1.25
N LYS A 111 -8.01 -14.21 -2.43
CA LYS A 111 -8.14 -15.63 -2.75
C LYS A 111 -7.20 -16.48 -1.91
N GLU A 112 -5.95 -16.05 -1.76
CA GLU A 112 -4.98 -16.76 -0.94
C GLU A 112 -5.42 -16.78 0.53
N ARG A 113 -5.94 -15.65 1.02
CA ARG A 113 -6.44 -15.54 2.39
C ARG A 113 -7.62 -16.48 2.63
N ALA A 114 -8.53 -16.55 1.67
CA ALA A 114 -9.69 -17.44 1.76
C ALA A 114 -9.28 -18.91 1.78
N GLN A 115 -8.25 -19.29 1.00
CA GLN A 115 -7.72 -20.66 1.01
C GLN A 115 -7.11 -21.01 2.36
N GLU A 116 -6.33 -20.13 2.95
CA GLU A 116 -5.74 -20.35 4.26
C GLU A 116 -6.81 -20.60 5.32
N GLU A 117 -7.89 -19.81 5.30
CA GLU A 117 -8.99 -19.97 6.26
C GLU A 117 -9.77 -21.25 6.00
N GLY A 118 -9.91 -21.64 4.72
CA GLY A 118 -10.63 -22.86 4.35
C GLY A 118 -9.91 -24.14 4.71
N ASP A 119 -8.59 -24.08 4.90
CA ASP A 119 -7.77 -25.25 5.21
C ASP A 119 -7.70 -25.56 6.72
N GLN A 120 -8.39 -24.79 7.53
CA GLN A 120 -8.39 -24.99 8.99
C GLN A 120 -9.50 -25.92 9.48
#